data_48a3dcd2afc5dfe37177814b0b218982
#
_entry.id   48a3dcd2afc5dfe37177814b0b218982
#
_cell.length_a   1.000
_cell.length_b   1.000
_cell.length_c   1.000
_cell.angle_alpha   90.00
_cell.angle_beta   90.00
_cell.angle_gamma   90.00
#
_symmetry.space_group_name_H-M   'P 1'
#
loop_
_entity.id
_entity.type
_entity.pdbx_description
1 polymer ?
#
loop_
_entity_poly.entity_id
_entity_poly.type
_entity_poly.pdbx_seq_one_letter_code
_entity_poly.pdbx_strand_id
1 'polypeptide(L)' 'MEQYTLHFEGEPGTDALPTIMDIKAKDTDQAKETARAYLAMVSSDYHAVTIYEPWRSMWRSSGIRLVRTSNI' A
#
# COMPACT_ATOMS: atom_id res chain seq x y z
N MET A 1 18.44 4.21 -3.10
CA MET A 1 17.03 3.81 -2.99
C MET A 1 16.43 4.39 -1.72
N GLU A 2 15.19 4.82 -1.79
CA GLU A 2 14.50 5.41 -0.67
C GLU A 2 13.50 4.42 -0.08
N GLN A 3 13.22 4.58 1.20
CA GLN A 3 12.30 3.72 1.91
C GLN A 3 10.89 4.29 1.86
N TYR A 4 9.95 3.48 1.41
CA TYR A 4 8.53 3.84 1.39
C TYR A 4 7.78 2.95 2.35
N THR A 5 6.71 3.48 2.93
CA THR A 5 5.85 2.72 3.84
C THR A 5 4.55 2.38 3.14
N LEU A 6 4.19 1.11 3.14
CA LEU A 6 2.93 0.62 2.58
C LEU A 6 1.99 0.27 3.71
N HIS A 7 0.77 0.79 3.64
CA HIS A 7 -0.26 0.51 4.62
C HIS A 7 -1.41 -0.21 3.92
N PHE A 8 -1.53 -1.51 4.15
CA PHE A 8 -2.58 -2.32 3.56
C PHE A 8 -3.84 -2.26 4.40
N GLU A 9 -4.97 -1.98 3.75
CA GLU A 9 -6.27 -1.90 4.40
C GLU A 9 -7.06 -3.17 4.18
N GLY A 10 -7.56 -3.73 5.28
CA GLY A 10 -8.45 -4.89 5.22
C GLY A 10 -9.83 -4.53 4.72
N GLU A 11 -10.47 -5.47 4.06
CA GLU A 11 -11.85 -5.33 3.58
C GLU A 11 -12.79 -5.22 4.78
N PRO A 12 -13.74 -4.27 4.78
CA PRO A 12 -14.74 -4.19 5.85
C PRO A 12 -15.52 -5.50 5.98
N GLY A 13 -15.71 -5.93 7.22
CA GLY A 13 -16.43 -7.17 7.48
C GLY A 13 -15.58 -8.42 7.48
N THR A 14 -14.29 -8.31 7.26
CA THR A 14 -13.34 -9.42 7.35
C THR A 14 -12.52 -9.30 8.62
N ASP A 15 -11.79 -10.36 8.94
CA ASP A 15 -10.87 -10.37 10.10
C ASP A 15 -9.48 -9.84 9.75
N ALA A 16 -9.29 -9.33 8.55
CA ALA A 16 -8.00 -8.84 8.14
C ALA A 16 -7.61 -7.58 8.91
N LEU A 17 -6.46 -7.64 9.57
CA LEU A 17 -5.93 -6.51 10.32
C LEU A 17 -5.07 -5.64 9.41
N PRO A 18 -5.06 -4.30 9.62
CA PRO A 18 -4.17 -3.43 8.87
C PRO A 18 -2.73 -3.89 9.00
N THR A 19 -2.02 -3.89 7.89
CA THR A 19 -0.64 -4.35 7.85
C THR A 19 0.25 -3.25 7.30
N ILE A 20 1.35 -2.98 7.98
CA ILE A 20 2.32 -1.96 7.58
C ILE A 20 3.60 -2.66 7.15
N MET A 21 4.13 -2.25 6.00
CA MET A 21 5.35 -2.83 5.44
C MET A 21 6.22 -1.72 4.88
N ASP A 22 7.53 -1.82 5.10
CA ASP A 22 8.49 -0.90 4.50
C ASP A 22 9.12 -1.56 3.29
N ILE A 23 9.24 -0.81 2.20
CA ILE A 23 9.91 -1.27 0.99
C ILE A 23 10.94 -0.24 0.56
N LYS A 24 11.87 -0.67 -0.27
CA LYS A 24 12.82 0.24 -0.90
C LYS A 24 12.51 0.34 -2.38
N ALA A 25 12.49 1.56 -2.88
CA ALA A 25 12.23 1.82 -4.27
C ALA A 25 13.05 3.02 -4.72
N LYS A 26 13.32 3.08 -5.99
CA LYS A 26 14.14 4.15 -6.54
C LYS A 26 13.35 5.45 -6.67
N ASP A 27 12.05 5.36 -6.90
CA ASP A 27 11.16 6.51 -6.99
C ASP A 27 9.72 6.09 -6.68
N THR A 28 8.82 7.06 -6.69
CA THR A 28 7.42 6.82 -6.37
C THR A 28 6.74 5.88 -7.36
N ASP A 29 7.08 5.96 -8.64
CA ASP A 29 6.49 5.09 -9.65
C ASP A 29 6.86 3.63 -9.40
N GLN A 30 8.11 3.36 -9.04
CA GLN A 30 8.53 2.02 -8.70
C GLN A 30 7.83 1.54 -7.42
N ALA A 31 7.67 2.43 -6.44
CA ALA A 31 6.95 2.10 -5.22
C ALA A 31 5.51 1.71 -5.51
N LYS A 32 4.84 2.42 -6.42
CA LYS A 32 3.47 2.10 -6.84
C LYS A 32 3.39 0.73 -7.48
N GLU A 33 4.32 0.41 -8.37
CA GLU A 33 4.34 -0.89 -9.02
C GLU A 33 4.56 -2.02 -8.03
N THR A 34 5.47 -1.82 -7.09
CA THR A 34 5.73 -2.78 -6.04
C THR A 34 4.50 -2.97 -5.16
N ALA A 35 3.84 -1.87 -4.79
CA ALA A 35 2.63 -1.93 -3.99
C ALA A 35 1.50 -2.67 -4.69
N ARG A 36 1.33 -2.45 -5.99
CA ARG A 36 0.33 -3.17 -6.79
C ARG A 36 0.61 -4.66 -6.81
N ALA A 37 1.87 -5.02 -7.00
CA ALA A 37 2.26 -6.43 -7.02
C ALA A 37 1.97 -7.10 -5.67
N TYR A 38 2.31 -6.44 -4.58
CA TYR A 38 2.00 -6.97 -3.25
C TYR A 38 0.51 -7.07 -3.01
N LEU A 39 -0.26 -6.05 -3.42
CA LEU A 39 -1.71 -6.09 -3.25
C LEU A 39 -2.34 -7.25 -4.03
N ALA A 40 -1.79 -7.58 -5.19
CA ALA A 40 -2.26 -8.73 -5.97
C ALA A 40 -1.90 -10.06 -5.32
N MET A 41 -0.81 -10.10 -4.54
CA MET A 41 -0.32 -11.33 -3.91
C MET A 41 -0.91 -11.59 -2.54
N VAL A 42 -1.31 -10.54 -1.81
CA VAL A 42 -1.89 -10.72 -0.48
C VAL A 42 -3.31 -11.26 -0.59
N SER A 43 -3.82 -11.70 0.55
CA SER A 43 -5.17 -12.23 0.64
C SER A 43 -6.22 -11.28 0.04
N SER A 44 -7.27 -11.83 -0.55
CA SER A 44 -8.38 -11.03 -1.04
C SER A 44 -9.08 -10.23 0.05
N ASP A 45 -8.75 -10.48 1.32
CA ASP A 45 -9.24 -9.68 2.44
C ASP A 45 -8.68 -8.27 2.46
N TYR A 46 -7.61 -8.00 1.72
CA TYR A 46 -7.05 -6.66 1.59
C TYR A 46 -7.49 -6.05 0.27
N HIS A 47 -8.08 -4.87 0.33
CA HIS A 47 -8.64 -4.24 -0.86
C HIS A 47 -7.90 -2.98 -1.30
N ALA A 48 -7.05 -2.42 -0.45
CA ALA A 48 -6.34 -1.17 -0.78
C ALA A 48 -4.99 -1.11 -0.09
N VAL A 49 -4.09 -0.34 -0.66
CA VAL A 49 -2.79 -0.04 -0.07
C VAL A 49 -2.52 1.45 -0.21
N THR A 50 -2.03 2.08 0.85
CA THR A 50 -1.61 3.48 0.82
C THR A 50 -0.10 3.53 0.91
N ILE A 51 0.52 4.32 0.02
CA ILE A 51 1.97 4.46 -0.06
C ILE A 51 2.35 5.81 0.54
N TYR A 52 3.19 5.79 1.57
CA TYR A 52 3.71 7.01 2.18
C TYR A 52 5.15 7.21 1.76
N GLU A 53 5.44 8.39 1.26
CA GLU A 53 6.77 8.76 0.80
C GLU A 53 7.68 9.05 1.99
N PRO A 54 8.99 8.70 1.89
CA PRO A 54 9.87 8.71 3.06
C PRO A 54 10.13 10.09 3.66
N TRP A 55 10.05 11.13 2.83
CA TRP A 55 10.34 12.50 3.26
C TRP A 55 9.10 13.27 3.70
N ARG A 56 7.95 12.60 3.77
CA ARG A 56 6.71 13.22 4.22
C ARG A 56 6.30 12.66 5.57
N SER A 57 5.80 13.54 6.42
CA SER A 57 5.23 13.14 7.69
C SER A 57 3.90 12.41 7.44
N MET A 58 3.73 11.24 8.00
CA MET A 58 2.52 10.43 7.79
C MET A 58 1.26 11.13 8.25
N TRP A 59 1.34 11.94 9.29
CA TRP A 59 0.17 12.66 9.80
C TRP A 59 -0.19 13.89 8.96
N ARG A 60 0.70 14.32 8.05
CA ARG A 60 0.48 15.47 7.17
C ARG A 60 0.31 15.08 5.72
N SER A 61 0.71 13.88 5.37
CA SER A 61 0.66 13.41 4.01
C SER A 61 -0.60 12.58 3.80
N SER A 62 -1.31 12.83 2.73
CA SER A 62 -2.47 12.01 2.38
C SER A 62 -2.06 10.65 1.81
N GLY A 63 -0.79 10.49 1.46
CA GLY A 63 -0.32 9.26 0.83
C GLY A 63 -0.93 9.05 -0.54
N ILE A 64 -0.54 7.95 -1.18
CA ILE A 64 -1.10 7.55 -2.47
C ILE A 64 -1.86 6.26 -2.24
N ARG A 65 -3.16 6.29 -2.45
CA ARG A 65 -4.02 5.14 -2.20
C ARG A 65 -4.32 4.39 -3.49
N LEU A 66 -4.00 3.11 -3.50
CA LEU A 66 -4.31 2.22 -4.63
C LEU A 66 -5.36 1.22 -4.16
N VAL A 67 -6.41 1.08 -4.94
CA VAL A 67 -7.51 0.17 -4.63
C VAL A 67 -7.44 -1.04 -5.55
N ARG A 68 -7.67 -2.22 -4.99
CA ARG A 68 -7.70 -3.45 -5.79
C ARG A 68 -8.85 -3.37 -6.79
N THR A 69 -8.53 -3.58 -8.05
CA THR A 69 -9.55 -3.63 -9.09
C THR A 69 -10.19 -5.00 -9.07
N SER A 70 -11.51 -5.02 -8.96
CA SER A 70 -12.25 -6.26 -9.02
C SER A 70 -12.48 -6.64 -10.48
N ASN A 71 -11.98 -7.79 -10.88
CA ASN A 71 -12.25 -8.33 -12.20
C ASN A 71 -13.42 -9.29 -12.11
N ILE A 72 -14.52 -8.81 -12.54
CA ILE A 72 -15.73 -9.63 -12.54
C ILE A 72 -15.96 -10.13 -13.95
#